data_76f09578778e8d731b6ce2f891eddf0c
#
_entry.id   76f09578778e8d731b6ce2f891eddf0c
#
_cell.length_a   1.000
_cell.length_b   1.000
_cell.length_c   1.000
_cell.angle_alpha   90.00
_cell.angle_beta   90.00
_cell.angle_gamma   90.00
#
_symmetry.space_group_name_H-M   'P 1'
#
loop_
_entity.id
_entity.type
_entity.pdbx_description
1 polymer ?
#
loop_
_entity_poly.entity_id
_entity_poly.type
_entity_poly.pdbx_seq_one_letter_code
_entity_poly.pdbx_strand_id
1 'polypeptide(L)'
;VDIDKNSVFNLVKKRSFANILILRFMSNALGNHILVEFMNCDPHIMNDVACIERDMVGAAQKAGATVINSTFHHFSPYGVSGVVVIQESHLAIHTWPEYGYAAVDLFTCGEMNAWISFDHLKECFKAKSYSAIEMKRGSVNLLTRNDFDISTMRQKASEWQNPEFYTRNVWFTDKDDNQALSLRFTGDVFYDVQSPFQRVRILESYKYGKMLALDDMVMTTQKDEFHYHEMISHPALFTLGNAKNILVIGGGDGGTIREVLRHDSVEKVTMVEIDGEVIKACKEFLPEIANSFDHPKLELLVDDGITFIKNAPVDFYDLIIVDGSDPVGPAEGLFSVEFYTNCYNALKKNGILVAQGESPKFNEKAFAELNHTLQGIFGEDKAPVSLFFVPTYPTGMWSFQYGIKGDLNPKVLADSKHVDLFVSQNGLRYYNSEIHTGTFATPNFVKDLLKK
;
A
#
# COMPACT_ATOMS: atom_id res chain seq x y z
N VAL A 1 22.53 -35.43 56.24
CA VAL A 1 23.15 -34.35 55.49
C VAL A 1 22.09 -33.27 55.32
N ASP A 2 22.14 -32.29 56.24
CA ASP A 2 21.22 -31.14 56.18
C ASP A 2 21.53 -30.27 54.95
N ILE A 3 20.58 -30.19 54.07
CA ILE A 3 20.63 -29.27 52.91
C ILE A 3 20.09 -27.93 53.42
N ASP A 4 20.96 -26.94 53.53
CA ASP A 4 20.64 -25.58 53.94
C ASP A 4 19.57 -24.97 53.00
N LYS A 5 18.37 -24.73 53.55
CA LYS A 5 17.22 -24.14 52.84
C LYS A 5 17.50 -22.75 52.30
N ASN A 6 18.52 -22.06 52.79
CA ASN A 6 18.93 -20.74 52.30
C ASN A 6 19.72 -20.81 50.96
N SER A 7 20.40 -21.93 50.69
CA SER A 7 21.14 -22.13 49.43
C SER A 7 20.19 -22.42 48.27
N VAL A 8 19.06 -23.10 48.51
CA VAL A 8 18.04 -23.39 47.50
C VAL A 8 17.25 -22.13 47.13
N PHE A 9 16.96 -21.27 48.12
CA PHE A 9 16.24 -20.00 47.88
C PHE A 9 17.06 -19.00 47.07
N ASN A 10 18.38 -18.97 47.27
CA ASN A 10 19.30 -18.14 46.48
C ASN A 10 19.55 -18.69 45.06
N LEU A 11 19.48 -20.00 44.87
CA LEU A 11 19.56 -20.63 43.53
C LEU A 11 18.30 -20.42 42.73
N VAL A 12 17.11 -20.43 43.33
CA VAL A 12 15.84 -20.13 42.68
C VAL A 12 15.75 -18.65 42.28
N LYS A 13 16.17 -17.71 43.15
CA LYS A 13 16.27 -16.28 42.79
C LYS A 13 17.30 -16.03 41.70
N LYS A 14 18.46 -16.66 41.69
CA LYS A 14 19.46 -16.51 40.63
C LYS A 14 18.99 -17.12 39.30
N ARG A 15 18.23 -18.23 39.32
CA ARG A 15 17.62 -18.80 38.11
C ARG A 15 16.49 -17.91 37.55
N SER A 16 15.68 -17.30 38.42
CA SER A 16 14.64 -16.33 38.01
C SER A 16 15.26 -15.10 37.32
N PHE A 17 16.31 -14.51 37.94
CA PHE A 17 17.01 -13.35 37.34
C PHE A 17 17.76 -13.70 36.05
N ALA A 18 18.38 -14.88 35.95
CA ALA A 18 19.08 -15.33 34.75
C ALA A 18 18.08 -15.62 33.62
N ASN A 19 16.91 -16.21 33.89
CA ASN A 19 15.86 -16.41 32.89
C ASN A 19 15.20 -15.09 32.45
N ILE A 20 15.02 -14.14 33.35
CA ILE A 20 14.55 -12.77 33.00
C ILE A 20 15.60 -12.05 32.13
N LEU A 21 16.89 -12.21 32.41
CA LEU A 21 17.94 -11.65 31.54
C LEU A 21 18.01 -12.34 30.18
N ILE A 22 17.84 -13.67 30.12
CA ILE A 22 17.88 -14.47 28.88
C ILE A 22 16.65 -14.14 28.00
N LEU A 23 15.45 -13.98 28.58
CA LEU A 23 14.24 -13.57 27.85
C LEU A 23 14.34 -12.12 27.34
N ARG A 24 15.00 -11.22 28.08
CA ARG A 24 15.31 -9.86 27.58
C ARG A 24 16.27 -9.85 26.40
N PHE A 25 17.12 -10.88 26.23
CA PHE A 25 18.00 -11.02 25.06
C PHE A 25 17.28 -11.56 23.81
N MET A 26 16.04 -12.08 23.94
CA MET A 26 15.26 -12.57 22.80
C MET A 26 14.33 -11.52 22.20
N SER A 27 14.04 -10.38 22.86
CA SER A 27 13.32 -9.27 22.26
C SER A 27 14.32 -8.23 21.74
N ASN A 28 14.42 -8.09 20.41
CA ASN A 28 15.23 -7.04 19.80
C ASN A 28 14.67 -5.62 20.01
N ALA A 29 13.77 -5.41 20.96
CA ALA A 29 13.11 -4.15 21.24
C ALA A 29 12.93 -3.92 22.76
N LEU A 30 12.90 -2.66 23.19
CA LEU A 30 12.69 -2.28 24.58
C LEU A 30 11.22 -2.40 25.01
N GLY A 31 10.28 -2.30 24.08
CA GLY A 31 8.85 -2.43 24.38
C GLY A 31 7.99 -2.69 23.15
N ASN A 32 6.72 -3.02 23.43
CA ASN A 32 5.67 -3.19 22.44
C ASN A 32 4.70 -2.03 22.53
N HIS A 33 4.30 -1.48 21.39
CA HIS A 33 3.24 -0.49 21.27
C HIS A 33 2.14 -1.06 20.37
N ILE A 34 0.93 -1.17 20.90
CA ILE A 34 -0.21 -1.71 20.18
C ILE A 34 -1.25 -0.61 20.07
N LEU A 35 -1.60 -0.26 18.85
CA LEU A 35 -2.66 0.68 18.50
C LEU A 35 -3.89 -0.14 18.13
N VAL A 36 -5.03 0.14 18.75
CA VAL A 36 -6.26 -0.63 18.56
C VAL A 36 -7.43 0.30 18.28
N GLU A 37 -8.20 -0.06 17.28
CA GLU A 37 -9.37 0.68 16.86
C GLU A 37 -10.62 -0.17 17.07
N PHE A 38 -11.50 0.24 17.99
CA PHE A 38 -12.76 -0.44 18.28
C PHE A 38 -13.89 0.18 17.46
N MET A 39 -14.66 -0.64 16.78
CA MET A 39 -15.70 -0.22 15.84
C MET A 39 -17.09 -0.70 16.27
N ASN A 40 -18.10 0.13 15.97
CA ASN A 40 -19.49 -0.12 16.32
C ASN A 40 -19.68 -0.39 17.81
N CYS A 41 -19.03 0.45 18.65
CA CYS A 41 -19.19 0.49 20.09
C CYS A 41 -20.57 1.04 20.48
N ASP A 42 -21.01 0.77 21.72
CA ASP A 42 -22.22 1.38 22.28
C ASP A 42 -22.00 2.89 22.55
N PRO A 43 -22.70 3.81 21.87
CA PRO A 43 -22.48 5.26 22.02
C PRO A 43 -22.69 5.78 23.43
N HIS A 44 -23.57 5.18 24.22
CA HIS A 44 -23.81 5.58 25.60
C HIS A 44 -22.62 5.26 26.50
N ILE A 45 -22.02 4.08 26.30
CA ILE A 45 -20.79 3.69 27.00
C ILE A 45 -19.62 4.60 26.59
N MET A 46 -19.50 4.90 25.30
CA MET A 46 -18.42 5.74 24.77
C MET A 46 -18.47 7.19 25.28
N ASN A 47 -19.59 7.63 25.85
CA ASN A 47 -19.76 8.98 26.42
C ASN A 47 -19.80 8.99 27.96
N ASP A 48 -19.67 7.87 28.63
CA ASP A 48 -19.69 7.74 30.09
C ASP A 48 -18.26 7.62 30.64
N VAL A 49 -17.72 8.72 31.14
CA VAL A 49 -16.34 8.77 31.66
C VAL A 49 -16.11 7.81 32.82
N ALA A 50 -17.08 7.61 33.71
CA ALA A 50 -16.91 6.72 34.85
C ALA A 50 -16.92 5.25 34.41
N CYS A 51 -17.73 4.91 33.40
CA CYS A 51 -17.74 3.59 32.79
C CYS A 51 -16.41 3.30 32.08
N ILE A 52 -15.94 4.22 31.25
CA ILE A 52 -14.67 4.11 30.51
C ILE A 52 -13.49 3.95 31.47
N GLU A 53 -13.39 4.80 32.48
CA GLU A 53 -12.29 4.71 33.47
C GLU A 53 -12.27 3.35 34.17
N ARG A 54 -13.41 2.90 34.69
CA ARG A 54 -13.53 1.59 35.34
C ARG A 54 -13.10 0.46 34.40
N ASP A 55 -13.54 0.48 33.14
CA ASP A 55 -13.30 -0.58 32.19
C ASP A 55 -11.84 -0.59 31.71
N MET A 56 -11.23 0.58 31.53
CA MET A 56 -9.82 0.73 31.20
C MET A 56 -8.89 0.27 32.34
N VAL A 57 -9.21 0.65 33.59
CA VAL A 57 -8.46 0.17 34.76
C VAL A 57 -8.61 -1.35 34.91
N GLY A 58 -9.83 -1.87 34.74
CA GLY A 58 -10.10 -3.31 34.77
C GLY A 58 -9.36 -4.09 33.69
N ALA A 59 -9.26 -3.53 32.49
CA ALA A 59 -8.52 -4.10 31.37
C ALA A 59 -7.02 -4.24 31.70
N ALA A 60 -6.41 -3.18 32.21
CA ALA A 60 -5.00 -3.20 32.62
C ALA A 60 -4.75 -4.25 33.73
N GLN A 61 -5.60 -4.31 34.74
CA GLN A 61 -5.49 -5.29 35.83
C GLN A 61 -5.64 -6.75 35.36
N LYS A 62 -6.62 -7.02 34.48
CA LYS A 62 -6.83 -8.37 33.92
C LYS A 62 -5.66 -8.84 33.08
N ALA A 63 -4.97 -7.95 32.39
CA ALA A 63 -3.78 -8.25 31.64
C ALA A 63 -2.51 -8.48 32.52
N GLY A 64 -2.65 -8.31 33.84
CA GLY A 64 -1.58 -8.47 34.79
C GLY A 64 -0.72 -7.22 35.05
N ALA A 65 -1.18 -6.05 34.58
CA ALA A 65 -0.49 -4.79 34.84
C ALA A 65 -0.73 -4.25 36.25
N THR A 66 0.27 -3.57 36.78
CA THR A 66 0.16 -2.84 38.04
C THR A 66 -0.25 -1.41 37.77
N VAL A 67 -1.49 -1.04 38.09
CA VAL A 67 -2.01 0.31 37.91
C VAL A 67 -1.40 1.26 38.94
N ILE A 68 -0.82 2.36 38.46
CA ILE A 68 -0.23 3.41 39.29
C ILE A 68 -1.25 4.55 39.48
N ASN A 69 -1.87 5.01 38.41
CA ASN A 69 -2.82 6.13 38.42
C ASN A 69 -3.70 6.08 37.17
N SER A 70 -4.85 6.78 37.22
CA SER A 70 -5.71 7.01 36.06
C SER A 70 -6.16 8.45 36.01
N THR A 71 -6.35 8.99 34.79
CA THR A 71 -6.89 10.34 34.56
C THR A 71 -7.74 10.30 33.30
N PHE A 72 -8.99 10.75 33.46
CA PHE A 72 -9.98 10.81 32.38
C PHE A 72 -10.65 12.16 32.31
N HIS A 73 -11.00 12.60 31.11
CA HIS A 73 -11.67 13.86 30.82
C HIS A 73 -12.83 13.63 29.85
N HIS A 74 -13.99 14.19 30.19
CA HIS A 74 -15.15 14.22 29.31
C HIS A 74 -15.18 15.53 28.52
N PHE A 75 -15.25 15.46 27.21
CA PHE A 75 -15.37 16.62 26.35
C PHE A 75 -16.85 17.04 26.19
N SER A 76 -17.11 18.32 26.12
CA SER A 76 -18.42 18.85 25.80
C SER A 76 -18.51 19.12 24.29
N PRO A 77 -19.56 18.64 23.57
CA PRO A 77 -20.73 17.92 24.11
C PRO A 77 -20.52 16.38 24.18
N TYR A 78 -19.51 15.80 23.53
CA TYR A 78 -19.33 14.36 23.46
C TYR A 78 -17.86 13.94 23.45
N GLY A 79 -17.60 12.72 23.94
CA GLY A 79 -16.33 12.04 23.87
C GLY A 79 -15.55 12.04 25.19
N VAL A 80 -14.74 11.01 25.37
CA VAL A 80 -13.88 10.82 26.54
C VAL A 80 -12.46 10.60 26.07
N SER A 81 -11.49 11.23 26.74
CA SER A 81 -10.07 10.89 26.61
C SER A 81 -9.52 10.59 27.98
N GLY A 82 -8.63 9.60 28.04
CA GLY A 82 -8.03 9.24 29.31
C GLY A 82 -6.79 8.36 29.17
N VAL A 83 -6.10 8.20 30.28
CA VAL A 83 -4.91 7.37 30.39
C VAL A 83 -4.90 6.65 31.74
N VAL A 84 -4.56 5.36 31.69
CA VAL A 84 -4.20 4.56 32.84
C VAL A 84 -2.68 4.39 32.82
N VAL A 85 -2.01 4.97 33.80
CA VAL A 85 -0.56 4.81 34.00
C VAL A 85 -0.33 3.48 34.71
N ILE A 86 0.44 2.62 34.10
CA ILE A 86 0.80 1.31 34.63
C ILE A 86 2.32 1.25 34.90
N GLN A 87 2.76 0.39 35.79
CA GLN A 87 4.18 0.28 36.13
C GLN A 87 5.03 -0.04 34.90
N GLU A 88 4.45 -0.75 33.96
CA GLU A 88 5.06 -1.18 32.69
C GLU A 88 4.97 -0.10 31.59
N SER A 89 4.16 0.94 31.69
CA SER A 89 4.02 2.15 30.88
C SER A 89 2.62 2.81 30.92
N HIS A 90 1.73 2.62 29.91
CA HIS A 90 0.40 3.23 29.88
C HIS A 90 -0.57 2.49 28.97
N LEU A 91 -1.88 2.72 29.24
CA LEU A 91 -3.01 2.37 28.37
C LEU A 91 -3.86 3.63 28.22
N ALA A 92 -3.98 4.17 26.99
CA ALA A 92 -4.70 5.40 26.71
C ALA A 92 -5.91 5.16 25.82
N ILE A 93 -6.91 6.07 25.85
CA ILE A 93 -8.13 5.99 25.05
C ILE A 93 -8.58 7.36 24.59
N HIS A 94 -9.17 7.39 23.39
CA HIS A 94 -10.00 8.48 22.88
C HIS A 94 -11.30 7.89 22.32
N THR A 95 -12.46 8.52 22.60
CA THR A 95 -13.75 8.02 22.11
C THR A 95 -14.48 9.06 21.26
N TRP A 96 -15.22 8.57 20.27
CA TRP A 96 -16.13 9.33 19.42
C TRP A 96 -17.51 8.65 19.46
N PRO A 97 -18.37 8.99 20.44
CA PRO A 97 -19.67 8.36 20.61
C PRO A 97 -20.56 8.43 19.37
N GLU A 98 -20.48 9.55 18.62
CA GLU A 98 -21.25 9.82 17.41
C GLU A 98 -20.94 8.85 16.26
N TYR A 99 -19.74 8.26 16.27
CA TYR A 99 -19.31 7.25 15.29
C TYR A 99 -19.31 5.83 15.86
N GLY A 100 -19.63 5.66 17.16
CA GLY A 100 -19.49 4.38 17.86
C GLY A 100 -18.04 3.83 17.80
N TYR A 101 -17.07 4.75 17.94
CA TYR A 101 -15.65 4.47 17.71
C TYR A 101 -14.80 4.83 18.93
N ALA A 102 -13.77 4.00 19.20
CA ALA A 102 -12.76 4.31 20.17
C ALA A 102 -11.36 3.91 19.68
N ALA A 103 -10.40 4.81 19.80
CA ALA A 103 -8.98 4.56 19.61
C ALA A 103 -8.32 4.27 20.96
N VAL A 104 -7.65 3.14 21.09
CA VAL A 104 -6.93 2.73 22.30
C VAL A 104 -5.49 2.41 21.95
N ASP A 105 -4.55 2.93 22.73
CA ASP A 105 -3.16 2.54 22.59
C ASP A 105 -2.59 2.03 23.92
N LEU A 106 -1.78 0.97 23.81
CA LEU A 106 -1.07 0.35 24.91
C LEU A 106 0.41 0.26 24.57
N PHE A 107 1.23 0.96 25.34
CA PHE A 107 2.67 0.79 25.32
C PHE A 107 3.11 0.02 26.58
N THR A 108 3.86 -1.06 26.40
CA THR A 108 4.37 -1.84 27.51
C THR A 108 5.82 -2.29 27.29
N CYS A 109 6.61 -2.20 28.37
CA CYS A 109 7.96 -2.76 28.47
C CYS A 109 7.99 -4.02 29.35
N GLY A 110 6.85 -4.45 29.90
CA GLY A 110 6.68 -5.56 30.81
C GLY A 110 6.23 -6.87 30.17
N GLU A 111 6.03 -7.90 30.98
CA GLU A 111 5.61 -9.24 30.55
C GLU A 111 4.08 -9.42 30.55
N MET A 112 3.30 -8.32 30.57
CA MET A 112 1.86 -8.40 30.55
C MET A 112 1.33 -8.93 29.20
N ASN A 113 0.19 -9.62 29.24
CA ASN A 113 -0.51 -10.02 28.00
C ASN A 113 -1.49 -8.94 27.56
N ALA A 114 -1.03 -8.06 26.68
CA ALA A 114 -1.80 -6.93 26.16
C ALA A 114 -3.13 -7.34 25.52
N TRP A 115 -3.21 -8.48 24.87
CA TRP A 115 -4.39 -8.96 24.16
C TRP A 115 -5.58 -9.21 25.08
N ILE A 116 -5.32 -9.64 26.33
CA ILE A 116 -6.37 -9.79 27.37
C ILE A 116 -7.04 -8.45 27.67
N SER A 117 -6.30 -7.33 27.64
CA SER A 117 -6.88 -5.98 27.78
C SER A 117 -7.88 -5.69 26.68
N PHE A 118 -7.51 -5.94 25.43
CA PHE A 118 -8.34 -5.58 24.28
C PHE A 118 -9.57 -6.46 24.14
N ASP A 119 -9.46 -7.76 24.42
CA ASP A 119 -10.62 -8.66 24.45
C ASP A 119 -11.61 -8.24 25.56
N HIS A 120 -11.10 -7.84 26.73
CA HIS A 120 -11.95 -7.30 27.80
C HIS A 120 -12.64 -5.99 27.38
N LEU A 121 -11.90 -5.04 26.78
CA LEU A 121 -12.47 -3.78 26.32
C LEU A 121 -13.49 -3.97 25.21
N LYS A 122 -13.29 -4.92 24.30
CA LYS A 122 -14.28 -5.27 23.29
C LYS A 122 -15.64 -5.64 23.89
N GLU A 123 -15.61 -6.46 24.93
CA GLU A 123 -16.84 -6.85 25.66
C GLU A 123 -17.47 -5.64 26.38
N CYS A 124 -16.66 -4.85 27.13
CA CYS A 124 -17.12 -3.70 27.88
C CYS A 124 -17.72 -2.62 26.98
N PHE A 125 -17.08 -2.32 25.86
CA PHE A 125 -17.52 -1.31 24.89
C PHE A 125 -18.65 -1.82 23.98
N LYS A 126 -19.00 -3.12 24.08
CA LYS A 126 -19.93 -3.82 23.16
C LYS A 126 -19.53 -3.62 21.69
N ALA A 127 -18.23 -3.53 21.42
CA ALA A 127 -17.71 -3.35 20.08
C ALA A 127 -17.96 -4.59 19.22
N LYS A 128 -18.43 -4.40 17.99
CA LYS A 128 -18.64 -5.53 17.05
C LYS A 128 -17.32 -6.12 16.58
N SER A 129 -16.32 -5.26 16.35
CA SER A 129 -14.98 -5.66 15.92
C SER A 129 -13.93 -4.70 16.46
N TYR A 130 -12.67 -5.12 16.42
CA TYR A 130 -11.52 -4.23 16.53
C TYR A 130 -10.44 -4.63 15.53
N SER A 131 -9.64 -3.66 15.11
CA SER A 131 -8.38 -3.86 14.40
C SER A 131 -7.21 -3.43 15.27
N ALA A 132 -6.04 -4.05 15.08
CA ALA A 132 -4.87 -3.73 15.89
C ALA A 132 -3.59 -3.75 15.06
N ILE A 133 -2.67 -2.82 15.36
CA ILE A 133 -1.31 -2.78 14.81
C ILE A 133 -0.32 -2.89 15.98
N GLU A 134 0.54 -3.90 15.96
CA GLU A 134 1.62 -4.06 16.95
C GLU A 134 2.95 -3.58 16.37
N MET A 135 3.64 -2.70 17.10
CA MET A 135 4.96 -2.20 16.76
C MET A 135 5.97 -2.48 17.87
N LYS A 136 7.15 -2.95 17.48
CA LYS A 136 8.31 -3.03 18.38
C LYS A 136 8.99 -1.67 18.45
N ARG A 137 9.17 -1.14 19.66
CA ARG A 137 9.80 0.16 19.90
C ARG A 137 11.12 0.03 20.65
N GLY A 138 12.07 0.90 20.29
CA GLY A 138 13.41 0.86 20.90
C GLY A 138 14.19 -0.37 20.45
N SER A 139 14.38 -0.55 19.15
CA SER A 139 15.19 -1.65 18.60
C SER A 139 16.59 -1.60 19.20
N VAL A 140 16.95 -2.63 19.99
CA VAL A 140 18.22 -2.69 20.73
C VAL A 140 19.43 -2.64 19.81
N ASN A 141 19.29 -3.15 18.58
CA ASN A 141 20.35 -3.12 17.56
C ASN A 141 20.64 -1.73 17.01
N LEU A 142 19.68 -0.79 17.16
CA LEU A 142 19.80 0.60 16.70
C LEU A 142 20.16 1.55 17.84
N LEU A 143 20.13 1.07 19.10
CA LEU A 143 20.43 1.87 20.27
C LEU A 143 21.92 1.66 20.62
N THR A 144 22.71 2.73 20.56
CA THR A 144 24.08 2.74 21.07
C THR A 144 24.01 2.65 22.60
N ARG A 145 24.56 1.60 23.20
CA ARG A 145 24.84 1.57 24.64
C ARG A 145 25.91 2.59 24.92
N ASN A 146 25.54 3.72 25.46
CA ASN A 146 26.47 4.62 26.11
C ASN A 146 26.62 4.15 27.57
N ASP A 147 27.85 4.04 28.08
CA ASP A 147 28.08 3.91 29.50
C ASP A 147 27.49 5.15 30.17
N PHE A 148 26.46 4.94 30.98
CA PHE A 148 25.58 5.99 31.44
C PHE A 148 26.24 6.70 32.65
N ASP A 149 26.96 7.78 32.38
CA ASP A 149 27.38 8.71 33.43
C ASP A 149 26.48 9.96 33.38
N ILE A 150 25.56 10.06 34.33
CA ILE A 150 24.62 11.18 34.50
C ILE A 150 25.33 12.52 34.59
N SER A 151 26.57 12.56 35.12
CA SER A 151 27.33 13.80 35.25
C SER A 151 27.77 14.38 33.92
N THR A 152 27.90 13.56 32.88
CA THR A 152 28.31 13.99 31.52
C THR A 152 27.15 14.37 30.60
N MET A 153 25.87 14.10 30.98
CA MET A 153 24.71 14.37 30.15
C MET A 153 24.48 15.84 29.83
N ARG A 154 24.81 16.76 30.75
CA ARG A 154 24.66 18.20 30.51
C ARG A 154 25.67 18.76 29.49
N GLN A 155 26.82 18.14 29.31
CA GLN A 155 27.83 18.57 28.35
C GLN A 155 27.56 18.04 26.94
N LYS A 156 26.97 16.82 26.82
CA LYS A 156 26.65 16.18 25.52
C LYS A 156 25.39 16.73 24.85
N ALA A 157 24.53 17.45 25.57
CA ALA A 157 23.32 18.06 24.99
C ALA A 157 23.63 19.08 23.86
N SER A 158 24.83 19.68 23.87
CA SER A 158 25.29 20.55 22.78
C SER A 158 25.81 19.81 21.54
N GLU A 159 26.18 18.53 21.67
CA GLU A 159 26.65 17.67 20.57
C GLU A 159 25.48 17.00 19.83
N TRP A 160 24.25 17.07 20.36
CA TRP A 160 23.04 16.54 19.76
C TRP A 160 22.53 17.37 18.57
N GLN A 161 23.26 18.39 18.15
CA GLN A 161 22.97 19.20 16.97
C GLN A 161 23.51 18.59 15.66
N ASN A 162 23.90 17.31 15.66
CA ASN A 162 24.32 16.66 14.42
C ASN A 162 23.08 16.33 13.56
N PRO A 163 22.95 16.92 12.34
CA PRO A 163 21.78 16.72 11.48
C PRO A 163 21.51 15.27 11.11
N GLU A 164 22.49 14.38 11.20
CA GLU A 164 22.32 12.93 10.93
C GLU A 164 21.40 12.21 11.92
N PHE A 165 21.14 12.79 13.10
CA PHE A 165 20.23 12.19 14.11
C PHE A 165 18.77 12.63 13.99
N TYR A 166 18.46 13.59 13.12
CA TYR A 166 17.08 14.10 12.95
C TYR A 166 16.29 13.44 11.81
N THR A 167 16.67 12.26 11.34
CA THR A 167 15.83 11.54 10.39
C THR A 167 14.55 11.08 11.10
N ARG A 168 13.42 11.65 10.69
CA ARG A 168 12.11 11.20 11.17
C ARG A 168 11.94 9.71 10.87
N ASN A 169 11.60 8.92 11.87
CA ASN A 169 11.27 7.51 11.68
C ASN A 169 9.75 7.36 11.55
N VAL A 170 9.21 7.97 10.50
CA VAL A 170 7.79 7.95 10.19
C VAL A 170 7.57 7.01 9.01
N TRP A 171 6.51 6.20 9.10
CA TRP A 171 6.18 5.21 8.09
C TRP A 171 4.81 5.52 7.50
N PHE A 172 4.77 5.62 6.18
CA PHE A 172 3.53 5.58 5.40
C PHE A 172 3.17 4.13 5.19
N THR A 173 1.93 3.75 5.48
CA THR A 173 1.48 2.36 5.42
C THR A 173 0.31 2.25 4.45
N ASP A 174 0.52 1.49 3.40
CA ASP A 174 -0.47 1.01 2.46
C ASP A 174 -0.96 -0.37 2.95
N LYS A 175 -2.25 -0.52 3.18
CA LYS A 175 -2.81 -1.73 3.83
C LYS A 175 -4.20 -2.09 3.32
N ASP A 176 -4.47 -3.39 3.33
CA ASP A 176 -5.81 -3.96 3.30
C ASP A 176 -6.17 -4.62 4.65
N ASP A 177 -7.19 -5.48 4.65
CA ASP A 177 -7.63 -6.20 5.83
C ASP A 177 -6.64 -7.26 6.34
N ASN A 178 -5.69 -7.72 5.53
CA ASN A 178 -4.86 -8.89 5.79
C ASN A 178 -3.36 -8.62 5.80
N GLN A 179 -2.91 -7.59 5.09
CA GLN A 179 -1.49 -7.28 4.96
C GLN A 179 -1.23 -5.79 4.77
N ALA A 180 0.00 -5.37 4.97
CA ALA A 180 0.43 -3.99 4.83
C ALA A 180 1.84 -3.90 4.28
N LEU A 181 2.08 -2.89 3.43
CA LEU A 181 3.40 -2.43 3.04
C LEU A 181 3.68 -1.08 3.68
N SER A 182 4.82 -0.96 4.36
CA SER A 182 5.21 0.32 4.97
C SER A 182 6.47 0.85 4.34
N LEU A 183 6.42 2.12 3.92
CA LEU A 183 7.53 2.87 3.38
C LEU A 183 7.97 3.95 4.38
N ARG A 184 9.27 4.00 4.70
CA ARG A 184 9.77 5.08 5.54
C ARG A 184 9.75 6.38 4.75
N PHE A 185 9.00 7.39 5.24
CA PHE A 185 8.90 8.68 4.57
C PHE A 185 9.44 9.83 5.44
N THR A 186 9.75 10.96 4.80
CA THR A 186 10.41 12.10 5.45
C THR A 186 9.48 12.83 6.43
N GLY A 187 8.17 12.64 6.29
CA GLY A 187 7.13 13.43 6.94
C GLY A 187 6.75 14.68 6.15
N ASP A 188 7.37 14.89 4.98
CA ASP A 188 7.05 16.01 4.11
C ASP A 188 5.89 15.64 3.19
N VAL A 189 4.88 16.51 3.15
CA VAL A 189 3.69 16.40 2.32
C VAL A 189 3.70 17.59 1.36
N PHE A 190 3.89 17.33 0.08
CA PHE A 190 3.96 18.37 -0.95
C PHE A 190 2.59 18.73 -1.51
N TYR A 191 1.67 17.76 -1.50
CA TYR A 191 0.31 17.91 -1.97
C TYR A 191 -0.62 17.05 -1.14
N ASP A 192 -1.79 17.58 -0.76
CA ASP A 192 -2.82 16.85 -0.01
C ASP A 192 -4.19 17.51 -0.30
N VAL A 193 -4.93 16.93 -1.22
CA VAL A 193 -6.21 17.48 -1.68
C VAL A 193 -7.23 16.36 -1.77
N GLN A 194 -8.43 16.62 -1.21
CA GLN A 194 -9.60 15.79 -1.47
C GLN A 194 -10.26 16.26 -2.75
N SER A 195 -10.16 15.46 -3.81
CA SER A 195 -10.91 15.66 -5.05
C SER A 195 -12.35 15.14 -4.90
N PRO A 196 -13.23 15.35 -5.89
CA PRO A 196 -14.54 14.68 -5.90
C PRO A 196 -14.48 13.15 -5.94
N PHE A 197 -13.34 12.58 -6.30
CA PHE A 197 -13.16 11.15 -6.54
C PHE A 197 -12.37 10.45 -5.43
N GLN A 198 -11.28 11.08 -4.94
CA GLN A 198 -10.32 10.47 -4.02
C GLN A 198 -9.44 11.51 -3.33
N ARG A 199 -8.72 11.11 -2.31
CA ARG A 199 -7.69 11.94 -1.69
C ARG A 199 -6.36 11.79 -2.44
N VAL A 200 -5.89 12.88 -3.06
CA VAL A 200 -4.64 12.92 -3.82
C VAL A 200 -3.52 13.46 -2.94
N ARG A 201 -2.45 12.69 -2.74
CA ARG A 201 -1.29 13.11 -1.96
C ARG A 201 0.03 12.89 -2.69
N ILE A 202 0.94 13.86 -2.55
CA ILE A 202 2.36 13.69 -2.91
C ILE A 202 3.18 13.75 -1.62
N LEU A 203 3.86 12.68 -1.32
CA LEU A 203 4.69 12.46 -0.15
C LEU A 203 6.13 12.17 -0.59
N GLU A 204 7.12 12.23 0.32
CA GLU A 204 8.50 11.86 -0.02
C GLU A 204 9.01 10.72 0.86
N SER A 205 9.42 9.63 0.22
CA SER A 205 10.08 8.51 0.88
C SER A 205 11.61 8.67 0.83
N TYR A 206 12.31 8.22 1.88
CA TYR A 206 13.78 8.25 1.91
C TYR A 206 14.42 7.41 0.80
N LYS A 207 13.81 6.29 0.44
CA LYS A 207 14.39 5.35 -0.53
C LYS A 207 13.90 5.59 -1.95
N TYR A 208 12.60 5.86 -2.11
CA TYR A 208 11.95 5.85 -3.42
C TYR A 208 11.71 7.26 -3.99
N GLY A 209 12.10 8.34 -3.25
CA GLY A 209 11.84 9.72 -3.63
C GLY A 209 10.37 10.09 -3.42
N LYS A 210 9.89 11.05 -4.19
CA LYS A 210 8.47 11.44 -4.13
C LYS A 210 7.57 10.30 -4.61
N MET A 211 6.41 10.19 -4.00
CA MET A 211 5.40 9.18 -4.30
C MET A 211 4.02 9.80 -4.38
N LEU A 212 3.23 9.33 -5.33
CA LEU A 212 1.79 9.60 -5.43
C LEU A 212 1.05 8.54 -4.60
N ALA A 213 0.16 8.99 -3.73
CA ALA A 213 -0.77 8.13 -3.02
C ALA A 213 -2.21 8.62 -3.28
N LEU A 214 -3.11 7.67 -3.59
CA LEU A 214 -4.54 7.87 -3.76
C LEU A 214 -5.27 7.09 -2.69
N ASP A 215 -6.09 7.76 -1.85
CA ASP A 215 -6.78 7.17 -0.70
C ASP A 215 -5.85 6.29 0.17
N ASP A 216 -4.63 6.78 0.41
CA ASP A 216 -3.57 6.13 1.19
C ASP A 216 -2.95 4.86 0.56
N MET A 217 -3.26 4.55 -0.70
CA MET A 217 -2.60 3.51 -1.49
C MET A 217 -1.48 4.10 -2.34
N VAL A 218 -0.33 3.43 -2.40
CA VAL A 218 0.82 3.88 -3.21
C VAL A 218 0.58 3.57 -4.68
N MET A 219 0.43 4.60 -5.52
CA MET A 219 0.24 4.44 -6.97
C MET A 219 1.56 4.40 -7.71
N THR A 220 2.45 5.36 -7.45
CA THR A 220 3.74 5.44 -8.15
C THR A 220 4.80 6.14 -7.31
N THR A 221 6.09 5.84 -7.54
CA THR A 221 7.22 6.54 -6.94
C THR A 221 8.27 6.89 -7.99
N GLN A 222 9.03 7.95 -7.77
CA GLN A 222 10.09 8.41 -8.68
C GLN A 222 11.12 7.33 -9.05
N LYS A 223 11.38 6.37 -8.16
CA LYS A 223 12.50 5.43 -8.35
C LYS A 223 12.12 4.04 -8.85
N ASP A 224 10.86 3.63 -8.73
CA ASP A 224 10.43 2.31 -9.20
C ASP A 224 9.26 2.30 -10.20
N GLU A 225 8.70 3.47 -10.54
CA GLU A 225 7.60 3.60 -11.48
C GLU A 225 7.83 2.90 -12.84
N PHE A 226 9.08 2.85 -13.27
CA PHE A 226 9.46 2.26 -14.56
C PHE A 226 9.15 0.76 -14.64
N HIS A 227 9.09 0.05 -13.51
CA HIS A 227 8.67 -1.36 -13.50
C HIS A 227 7.25 -1.52 -14.04
N TYR A 228 6.37 -0.60 -13.67
CA TYR A 228 4.98 -0.59 -14.09
C TYR A 228 4.82 -0.03 -15.51
N HIS A 229 5.31 1.19 -15.74
CA HIS A 229 5.05 1.92 -16.99
C HIS A 229 5.71 1.29 -18.22
N GLU A 230 6.92 0.75 -18.07
CA GLU A 230 7.57 0.01 -19.15
C GLU A 230 6.79 -1.28 -19.48
N MET A 231 6.27 -1.98 -18.47
CA MET A 231 5.60 -3.26 -18.65
C MET A 231 4.15 -3.15 -19.14
N ILE A 232 3.42 -2.08 -18.81
CA ILE A 232 2.07 -1.85 -19.34
C ILE A 232 2.11 -1.47 -20.82
N SER A 233 3.21 -0.85 -21.27
CA SER A 233 3.33 -0.24 -22.59
C SER A 233 4.04 -1.12 -23.61
N HIS A 234 5.31 -1.46 -23.34
CA HIS A 234 6.20 -2.01 -24.35
C HIS A 234 5.86 -3.42 -24.84
N PRO A 235 5.43 -4.39 -23.98
CA PRO A 235 5.13 -5.73 -24.50
C PRO A 235 4.02 -5.72 -25.54
N ALA A 236 2.97 -4.93 -25.35
CA ALA A 236 1.89 -4.80 -26.31
C ALA A 236 2.33 -4.08 -27.59
N LEU A 237 3.09 -2.98 -27.45
CA LEU A 237 3.55 -2.18 -28.60
C LEU A 237 4.51 -2.96 -29.50
N PHE A 238 5.43 -3.74 -28.93
CA PHE A 238 6.31 -4.62 -29.71
C PHE A 238 5.57 -5.80 -30.34
N THR A 239 4.50 -6.29 -29.69
CA THR A 239 3.64 -7.33 -30.28
C THR A 239 2.87 -6.79 -31.50
N LEU A 240 2.39 -5.55 -31.42
CA LEU A 240 1.71 -4.86 -32.53
C LEU A 240 2.67 -4.47 -33.67
N GLY A 241 3.89 -4.08 -33.31
CA GLY A 241 4.94 -3.64 -34.23
C GLY A 241 4.69 -2.30 -34.92
N ASN A 242 3.46 -1.92 -35.22
CA ASN A 242 3.10 -0.68 -35.92
C ASN A 242 1.77 -0.10 -35.41
N ALA A 243 1.70 0.14 -34.09
CA ALA A 243 0.53 0.77 -33.48
C ALA A 243 0.53 2.28 -33.77
N LYS A 244 -0.61 2.84 -34.17
CA LYS A 244 -0.78 4.25 -34.56
C LYS A 244 -1.70 5.01 -33.64
N ASN A 245 -2.88 4.47 -33.35
CA ASN A 245 -3.92 5.11 -32.53
C ASN A 245 -4.04 4.36 -31.21
N ILE A 246 -3.68 5.02 -30.12
CA ILE A 246 -3.66 4.45 -28.79
C ILE A 246 -4.70 5.14 -27.92
N LEU A 247 -5.45 4.38 -27.14
CA LEU A 247 -6.29 4.90 -26.05
C LEU A 247 -5.68 4.48 -24.71
N VAL A 248 -5.57 5.43 -23.79
CA VAL A 248 -5.23 5.18 -22.39
C VAL A 248 -6.39 5.67 -21.52
N ILE A 249 -6.96 4.80 -20.71
CA ILE A 249 -8.01 5.11 -19.74
C ILE A 249 -7.37 5.04 -18.36
N GLY A 250 -7.38 6.18 -17.64
CA GLY A 250 -6.59 6.39 -16.44
C GLY A 250 -5.17 6.87 -16.76
N GLY A 251 -4.19 6.52 -15.92
CA GLY A 251 -2.77 6.87 -16.10
C GLY A 251 -2.45 8.32 -15.77
N GLY A 252 -3.15 8.92 -14.82
CA GLY A 252 -3.06 10.33 -14.41
C GLY A 252 -1.69 10.78 -13.95
N ASP A 253 -0.74 9.89 -13.71
CA ASP A 253 0.65 10.23 -13.41
C ASP A 253 1.50 10.54 -14.66
N GLY A 254 1.05 10.08 -15.85
CA GLY A 254 1.69 10.35 -17.15
C GLY A 254 2.80 9.38 -17.56
N GLY A 255 3.15 8.42 -16.72
CA GLY A 255 4.24 7.48 -17.02
C GLY A 255 3.92 6.55 -18.18
N THR A 256 2.70 6.02 -18.24
CA THR A 256 2.23 5.21 -19.38
C THR A 256 2.28 5.99 -20.69
N ILE A 257 1.83 7.26 -20.69
CA ILE A 257 1.90 8.13 -21.89
C ILE A 257 3.34 8.36 -22.31
N ARG A 258 4.26 8.59 -21.35
CA ARG A 258 5.68 8.76 -21.64
C ARG A 258 6.25 7.54 -22.38
N GLU A 259 5.94 6.34 -21.92
CA GLU A 259 6.47 5.10 -22.52
C GLU A 259 5.83 4.82 -23.88
N VAL A 260 4.53 5.04 -24.04
CA VAL A 260 3.83 4.89 -25.33
C VAL A 260 4.42 5.81 -26.39
N LEU A 261 4.68 7.07 -26.05
CA LEU A 261 5.19 8.10 -26.98
C LEU A 261 6.66 7.92 -27.39
N ARG A 262 7.40 6.99 -26.76
CA ARG A 262 8.75 6.58 -27.22
C ARG A 262 8.73 5.80 -28.54
N HIS A 263 7.57 5.25 -28.93
CA HIS A 263 7.44 4.48 -30.16
C HIS A 263 7.11 5.41 -31.35
N ASP A 264 8.00 5.46 -32.34
CA ASP A 264 7.88 6.32 -33.51
C ASP A 264 6.61 6.04 -34.34
N SER A 265 6.15 4.78 -34.34
CA SER A 265 4.93 4.37 -35.04
C SER A 265 3.66 5.03 -34.51
N VAL A 266 3.65 5.47 -33.26
CA VAL A 266 2.50 6.10 -32.61
C VAL A 266 2.23 7.46 -33.26
N GLU A 267 1.05 7.61 -33.85
CA GLU A 267 0.62 8.86 -34.49
C GLU A 267 -0.27 9.71 -33.57
N LYS A 268 -1.14 9.05 -32.79
CA LYS A 268 -2.06 9.70 -31.85
C LYS A 268 -2.26 8.86 -30.59
N VAL A 269 -2.24 9.54 -29.45
CA VAL A 269 -2.64 8.99 -28.15
C VAL A 269 -3.82 9.81 -27.64
N THR A 270 -4.92 9.16 -27.29
CA THR A 270 -6.02 9.77 -26.53
C THR A 270 -5.93 9.23 -25.12
N MET A 271 -5.84 10.11 -24.13
CA MET A 271 -5.84 9.76 -22.71
C MET A 271 -7.09 10.33 -22.05
N VAL A 272 -7.79 9.50 -21.29
CA VAL A 272 -8.99 9.89 -20.55
C VAL A 272 -8.78 9.59 -19.07
N GLU A 273 -8.62 10.65 -18.29
CA GLU A 273 -8.41 10.59 -16.83
C GLU A 273 -9.56 11.30 -16.13
N ILE A 274 -10.18 10.63 -15.15
CA ILE A 274 -11.34 11.18 -14.45
C ILE A 274 -10.96 12.29 -13.47
N ASP A 275 -9.77 12.20 -12.85
CA ASP A 275 -9.35 13.10 -11.80
C ASP A 275 -8.24 14.08 -12.25
N GLY A 276 -8.66 15.29 -12.61
CA GLY A 276 -7.71 16.34 -13.00
C GLY A 276 -6.73 16.77 -11.89
N GLU A 277 -7.04 16.51 -10.62
CA GLU A 277 -6.12 16.83 -9.51
C GLU A 277 -4.92 15.87 -9.49
N VAL A 278 -5.07 14.63 -9.95
CA VAL A 278 -3.93 13.70 -10.12
C VAL A 278 -2.96 14.23 -11.17
N ILE A 279 -3.46 14.61 -12.34
CA ILE A 279 -2.65 15.19 -13.44
C ILE A 279 -1.89 16.42 -12.95
N LYS A 280 -2.59 17.33 -12.26
CA LYS A 280 -2.01 18.57 -11.73
C LYS A 280 -0.91 18.28 -10.71
N ALA A 281 -1.16 17.40 -9.75
CA ALA A 281 -0.18 17.03 -8.73
C ALA A 281 1.08 16.40 -9.35
N CYS A 282 0.90 15.52 -10.34
CA CYS A 282 2.02 14.87 -11.01
C CYS A 282 2.82 15.82 -11.91
N LYS A 283 2.17 16.72 -12.66
CA LYS A 283 2.87 17.76 -13.45
C LYS A 283 3.74 18.65 -12.55
N GLU A 284 3.27 18.99 -11.37
CA GLU A 284 3.98 19.90 -10.46
C GLU A 284 5.09 19.18 -9.65
N PHE A 285 4.85 17.99 -9.14
CA PHE A 285 5.73 17.34 -8.17
C PHE A 285 6.47 16.10 -8.66
N LEU A 286 6.03 15.50 -9.79
CA LEU A 286 6.65 14.34 -10.44
C LEU A 286 6.95 14.61 -11.93
N PRO A 287 7.60 15.74 -12.26
CA PRO A 287 7.76 16.18 -13.66
C PRO A 287 8.54 15.19 -14.53
N GLU A 288 9.42 14.36 -13.98
CA GLU A 288 10.14 13.31 -14.70
C GLU A 288 9.24 12.15 -15.17
N ILE A 289 8.10 11.92 -14.49
CA ILE A 289 7.09 10.95 -14.89
C ILE A 289 6.10 11.61 -15.85
N ALA A 290 5.64 12.80 -15.49
CA ALA A 290 4.57 13.57 -16.14
C ALA A 290 5.04 14.45 -17.31
N ASN A 291 6.25 14.26 -17.84
CA ASN A 291 6.86 15.16 -18.85
C ASN A 291 6.23 15.11 -20.24
N SER A 292 5.32 14.16 -20.48
CA SER A 292 4.73 13.95 -21.80
C SER A 292 3.32 14.50 -21.96
N PHE A 293 2.75 15.13 -20.94
CA PHE A 293 1.38 15.69 -21.03
C PHE A 293 1.20 16.82 -22.04
N ASP A 294 2.27 17.50 -22.43
CA ASP A 294 2.20 18.58 -23.42
C ASP A 294 2.69 18.13 -24.81
N HIS A 295 2.81 16.81 -25.03
CA HIS A 295 3.29 16.24 -26.28
C HIS A 295 2.26 16.43 -27.42
N PRO A 296 2.65 16.85 -28.65
CA PRO A 296 1.73 17.18 -29.73
C PRO A 296 0.89 15.99 -30.25
N LYS A 297 1.31 14.76 -30.02
CA LYS A 297 0.54 13.55 -30.37
C LYS A 297 -0.50 13.18 -29.30
N LEU A 298 -0.51 13.82 -28.13
CA LEU A 298 -1.41 13.53 -27.04
C LEU A 298 -2.66 14.42 -27.10
N GLU A 299 -3.81 13.78 -27.03
CA GLU A 299 -5.10 14.39 -26.69
C GLU A 299 -5.48 13.97 -25.26
N LEU A 300 -5.35 14.92 -24.33
CA LEU A 300 -5.65 14.71 -22.91
C LEU A 300 -7.07 15.20 -22.60
N LEU A 301 -7.92 14.30 -22.08
CA LEU A 301 -9.30 14.58 -21.69
C LEU A 301 -9.46 14.30 -20.19
N VAL A 302 -10.00 15.27 -19.46
CA VAL A 302 -10.44 15.06 -18.07
C VAL A 302 -11.93 14.71 -18.13
N ASP A 303 -12.23 13.40 -18.15
CA ASP A 303 -13.58 12.89 -18.36
C ASP A 303 -13.71 11.44 -17.84
N ASP A 304 -14.93 10.92 -17.80
CA ASP A 304 -15.23 9.54 -17.44
C ASP A 304 -14.87 8.57 -18.59
N GLY A 305 -13.85 7.73 -18.35
CA GLY A 305 -13.37 6.73 -19.29
C GLY A 305 -14.41 5.67 -19.67
N ILE A 306 -15.37 5.35 -18.79
CA ILE A 306 -16.45 4.40 -19.05
C ILE A 306 -17.42 5.00 -20.07
N THR A 307 -17.81 6.24 -19.87
CA THR A 307 -18.68 6.97 -20.81
C THR A 307 -17.95 7.21 -22.13
N PHE A 308 -16.67 7.52 -22.09
CA PHE A 308 -15.85 7.74 -23.29
C PHE A 308 -15.81 6.49 -24.17
N ILE A 309 -15.44 5.33 -23.63
CA ILE A 309 -15.30 4.10 -24.41
C ILE A 309 -16.64 3.61 -24.98
N LYS A 310 -17.74 3.82 -24.26
CA LYS A 310 -19.10 3.51 -24.72
C LYS A 310 -19.47 4.26 -26.02
N ASN A 311 -18.95 5.47 -26.18
CA ASN A 311 -19.20 6.33 -27.33
C ASN A 311 -18.06 6.35 -28.37
N ALA A 312 -17.01 5.53 -28.11
CA ALA A 312 -15.84 5.47 -29.00
C ALA A 312 -16.17 4.86 -30.36
N PRO A 313 -15.48 5.27 -31.44
CA PRO A 313 -15.67 4.69 -32.74
C PRO A 313 -15.27 3.22 -32.79
N VAL A 314 -16.03 2.40 -33.51
CA VAL A 314 -15.74 0.97 -33.71
C VAL A 314 -14.49 0.81 -34.57
N ASP A 315 -13.66 -0.22 -34.27
CA ASP A 315 -12.47 -0.61 -35.04
C ASP A 315 -11.47 0.55 -35.29
N PHE A 316 -11.24 1.36 -34.28
CA PHE A 316 -10.42 2.58 -34.38
C PHE A 316 -9.05 2.48 -33.73
N TYR A 317 -8.94 1.88 -32.52
CA TYR A 317 -7.70 1.82 -31.75
C TYR A 317 -6.89 0.57 -32.07
N ASP A 318 -5.57 0.74 -32.20
CA ASP A 318 -4.61 -0.36 -32.32
C ASP A 318 -4.31 -0.96 -30.94
N LEU A 319 -4.24 -0.11 -29.92
CA LEU A 319 -3.99 -0.47 -28.53
C LEU A 319 -4.93 0.31 -27.59
N ILE A 320 -5.54 -0.39 -26.66
CA ILE A 320 -6.25 0.21 -25.53
C ILE A 320 -5.52 -0.22 -24.25
N ILE A 321 -5.09 0.75 -23.44
CA ILE A 321 -4.49 0.54 -22.15
C ILE A 321 -5.48 1.03 -21.08
N VAL A 322 -5.82 0.16 -20.13
CA VAL A 322 -6.63 0.47 -18.96
C VAL A 322 -5.68 0.53 -17.76
N ASP A 323 -5.28 1.75 -17.42
CA ASP A 323 -4.32 2.10 -16.38
C ASP A 323 -5.06 2.73 -15.19
N GLY A 324 -5.93 1.94 -14.60
CA GLY A 324 -6.79 2.34 -13.48
C GLY A 324 -6.24 1.88 -12.14
N SER A 325 -6.75 2.47 -11.05
CA SER A 325 -6.55 1.98 -9.69
C SER A 325 -7.33 0.69 -9.43
N ASP A 326 -7.16 0.14 -8.21
CA ASP A 326 -7.89 -1.06 -7.73
C ASP A 326 -9.41 -0.88 -7.86
N PRO A 327 -10.21 -1.98 -7.91
CA PRO A 327 -11.66 -1.95 -8.12
C PRO A 327 -12.43 -1.40 -6.91
N VAL A 328 -12.12 -0.17 -6.51
CA VAL A 328 -12.72 0.54 -5.38
C VAL A 328 -13.20 1.92 -5.84
N GLY A 329 -14.39 2.33 -5.39
CA GLY A 329 -14.94 3.65 -5.67
C GLY A 329 -15.11 3.94 -7.17
N PRO A 330 -14.49 5.01 -7.70
CA PRO A 330 -14.66 5.41 -9.11
C PRO A 330 -14.22 4.36 -10.13
N ALA A 331 -13.28 3.48 -9.74
CA ALA A 331 -12.73 2.46 -10.62
C ALA A 331 -13.58 1.17 -10.73
N GLU A 332 -14.59 0.95 -9.87
CA GLU A 332 -15.43 -0.27 -9.94
C GLU A 332 -16.01 -0.55 -11.32
N GLY A 333 -16.46 0.50 -12.02
CA GLY A 333 -17.05 0.39 -13.35
C GLY A 333 -16.09 -0.09 -14.44
N LEU A 334 -14.76 0.09 -14.23
CA LEU A 334 -13.72 -0.36 -15.15
C LEU A 334 -13.54 -1.90 -15.15
N PHE A 335 -14.17 -2.63 -14.22
CA PHE A 335 -14.11 -4.08 -14.13
C PHE A 335 -15.37 -4.77 -14.71
N SER A 336 -16.28 -4.00 -15.31
CA SER A 336 -17.54 -4.56 -15.85
C SER A 336 -17.37 -5.23 -17.21
N VAL A 337 -18.20 -6.25 -17.49
CA VAL A 337 -18.27 -6.92 -18.79
C VAL A 337 -18.67 -5.92 -19.91
N GLU A 338 -19.56 -4.97 -19.61
CA GLU A 338 -19.98 -3.93 -20.57
C GLU A 338 -18.79 -3.07 -21.00
N PHE A 339 -17.97 -2.63 -20.05
CA PHE A 339 -16.78 -1.82 -20.31
C PHE A 339 -15.80 -2.53 -21.24
N TYR A 340 -15.41 -3.78 -20.93
CA TYR A 340 -14.48 -4.53 -21.78
C TYR A 340 -15.08 -4.93 -23.14
N THR A 341 -16.41 -5.11 -23.22
CA THR A 341 -17.09 -5.31 -24.51
C THR A 341 -17.00 -4.06 -25.38
N ASN A 342 -17.13 -2.88 -24.78
CA ASN A 342 -16.97 -1.61 -25.51
C ASN A 342 -15.50 -1.43 -25.94
N CYS A 343 -14.54 -1.79 -25.11
CA CYS A 343 -13.12 -1.82 -25.51
C CYS A 343 -12.87 -2.76 -26.70
N TYR A 344 -13.43 -3.98 -26.65
CA TYR A 344 -13.34 -4.93 -27.77
C TYR A 344 -13.90 -4.35 -29.07
N ASN A 345 -15.05 -3.67 -29.02
CA ASN A 345 -15.68 -3.07 -30.20
C ASN A 345 -14.81 -1.93 -30.76
N ALA A 346 -14.23 -1.12 -29.92
CA ALA A 346 -13.38 0.01 -30.32
C ALA A 346 -12.00 -0.40 -30.86
N LEU A 347 -11.51 -1.61 -30.51
CA LEU A 347 -10.27 -2.16 -31.04
C LEU A 347 -10.42 -2.55 -32.51
N LYS A 348 -9.39 -2.25 -33.32
CA LYS A 348 -9.23 -2.78 -34.69
C LYS A 348 -9.06 -4.31 -34.66
N LYS A 349 -9.25 -4.91 -35.84
CA LYS A 349 -8.78 -6.27 -36.06
C LYS A 349 -7.26 -6.35 -35.80
N ASN A 350 -6.82 -7.33 -35.04
CA ASN A 350 -5.47 -7.48 -34.51
C ASN A 350 -5.07 -6.40 -33.47
N GLY A 351 -6.03 -5.65 -32.94
CA GLY A 351 -5.77 -4.75 -31.80
C GLY A 351 -5.57 -5.51 -30.49
N ILE A 352 -4.93 -4.85 -29.54
CA ILE A 352 -4.64 -5.39 -28.22
C ILE A 352 -5.25 -4.48 -27.13
N LEU A 353 -5.86 -5.11 -26.13
CA LEU A 353 -6.18 -4.50 -24.86
C LEU A 353 -5.11 -4.93 -23.84
N VAL A 354 -4.66 -4.00 -23.00
CA VAL A 354 -3.86 -4.27 -21.79
C VAL A 354 -4.55 -3.58 -20.62
N ALA A 355 -4.81 -4.32 -19.57
CA ALA A 355 -5.41 -3.77 -18.35
C ALA A 355 -4.52 -4.05 -17.13
N GLN A 356 -4.48 -3.09 -16.20
CA GLN A 356 -4.01 -3.33 -14.84
C GLN A 356 -4.79 -4.54 -14.30
N GLY A 357 -4.07 -5.57 -13.88
CA GLY A 357 -4.64 -6.90 -13.68
C GLY A 357 -4.60 -7.40 -12.24
N GLU A 358 -4.29 -6.53 -11.29
CA GLU A 358 -4.15 -6.87 -9.89
C GLU A 358 -3.00 -7.84 -9.56
N SER A 359 -2.82 -8.09 -8.28
CA SER A 359 -1.90 -9.10 -7.80
C SER A 359 -2.61 -10.46 -7.65
N PRO A 360 -2.06 -11.55 -8.23
CA PRO A 360 -2.60 -12.89 -8.00
C PRO A 360 -2.39 -13.39 -6.56
N LYS A 361 -1.81 -12.55 -5.66
CA LYS A 361 -1.61 -12.85 -4.24
C LYS A 361 -2.29 -11.84 -3.30
N PHE A 362 -2.40 -10.60 -3.70
CA PHE A 362 -3.03 -9.56 -2.91
C PHE A 362 -4.53 -9.52 -3.16
N ASN A 363 -4.94 -9.51 -4.44
CA ASN A 363 -6.33 -9.42 -4.89
C ASN A 363 -6.73 -10.63 -5.75
N GLU A 364 -6.56 -11.87 -5.22
CA GLU A 364 -6.78 -13.13 -5.97
C GLU A 364 -8.13 -13.17 -6.68
N LYS A 365 -9.20 -12.67 -6.03
CA LYS A 365 -10.55 -12.66 -6.59
C LYS A 365 -10.67 -11.72 -7.78
N ALA A 366 -10.29 -10.45 -7.62
CA ALA A 366 -10.37 -9.45 -8.69
C ALA A 366 -9.47 -9.84 -9.89
N PHE A 367 -8.28 -10.37 -9.61
CA PHE A 367 -7.38 -10.91 -10.63
C PHE A 367 -8.03 -12.01 -11.48
N ALA A 368 -8.68 -13.00 -10.84
CA ALA A 368 -9.33 -14.11 -11.55
C ALA A 368 -10.58 -13.66 -12.30
N GLU A 369 -11.44 -12.84 -11.68
CA GLU A 369 -12.69 -12.33 -12.28
C GLU A 369 -12.40 -11.49 -13.53
N LEU A 370 -11.37 -10.64 -13.50
CA LEU A 370 -10.95 -9.88 -14.69
C LEU A 370 -10.51 -10.82 -15.83
N ASN A 371 -9.69 -11.83 -15.53
CA ASN A 371 -9.25 -12.76 -16.56
C ASN A 371 -10.41 -13.52 -17.19
N HIS A 372 -11.35 -14.02 -16.39
CA HIS A 372 -12.55 -14.71 -16.89
C HIS A 372 -13.42 -13.80 -17.75
N THR A 373 -13.55 -12.52 -17.36
CA THR A 373 -14.25 -11.51 -18.18
C THR A 373 -13.58 -11.36 -19.54
N LEU A 374 -12.26 -11.20 -19.57
CA LEU A 374 -11.51 -11.07 -20.83
C LEU A 374 -11.57 -12.34 -21.67
N GLN A 375 -11.48 -13.54 -21.06
CA GLN A 375 -11.65 -14.81 -21.75
C GLN A 375 -13.04 -14.94 -22.39
N GLY A 376 -14.09 -14.50 -21.69
CA GLY A 376 -15.48 -14.51 -22.21
C GLY A 376 -15.68 -13.60 -23.42
N ILE A 377 -14.93 -12.50 -23.53
CA ILE A 377 -15.09 -11.49 -24.59
C ILE A 377 -14.13 -11.77 -25.76
N PHE A 378 -12.84 -12.04 -25.47
CA PHE A 378 -11.80 -12.19 -26.49
C PHE A 378 -11.58 -13.63 -26.92
N GLY A 379 -11.93 -14.59 -26.09
CA GLY A 379 -11.68 -16.02 -26.24
C GLY A 379 -10.64 -16.53 -25.22
N GLU A 380 -10.76 -17.80 -24.83
CA GLU A 380 -9.95 -18.40 -23.75
C GLU A 380 -8.43 -18.29 -24.01
N ASP A 381 -7.98 -18.55 -25.24
CA ASP A 381 -6.56 -18.45 -25.63
C ASP A 381 -6.10 -17.01 -25.92
N LYS A 382 -7.00 -16.04 -25.86
CA LYS A 382 -6.77 -14.63 -26.24
C LYS A 382 -6.66 -13.69 -25.03
N ALA A 383 -6.67 -14.22 -23.82
CA ALA A 383 -6.55 -13.47 -22.58
C ALA A 383 -5.30 -13.86 -21.75
N PRO A 384 -4.07 -13.71 -22.30
CA PRO A 384 -2.85 -14.02 -21.55
C PRO A 384 -2.60 -13.04 -20.42
N VAL A 385 -1.89 -13.51 -19.40
CA VAL A 385 -1.45 -12.71 -18.25
C VAL A 385 0.06 -12.54 -18.29
N SER A 386 0.55 -11.33 -18.06
CA SER A 386 1.95 -11.05 -17.76
C SER A 386 2.13 -10.76 -16.27
N LEU A 387 3.21 -11.28 -15.70
CA LEU A 387 3.57 -11.08 -14.29
C LEU A 387 4.88 -10.32 -14.21
N PHE A 388 4.93 -9.33 -13.34
CA PHE A 388 6.12 -8.52 -13.13
C PHE A 388 6.24 -8.10 -11.66
N PHE A 389 7.32 -7.42 -11.33
CA PHE A 389 7.63 -7.06 -9.95
C PHE A 389 7.68 -5.53 -9.77
N VAL A 390 6.93 -5.02 -8.79
CA VAL A 390 6.97 -3.62 -8.36
C VAL A 390 7.33 -3.58 -6.87
N PRO A 391 8.49 -3.03 -6.49
CA PRO A 391 8.97 -3.04 -5.10
C PRO A 391 8.04 -2.39 -4.08
N THR A 392 7.29 -1.36 -4.51
CA THR A 392 6.41 -0.56 -3.62
C THR A 392 4.95 -0.97 -3.66
N TYR A 393 4.61 -2.04 -4.38
CA TYR A 393 3.27 -2.60 -4.35
C TYR A 393 3.18 -3.76 -3.34
N PRO A 394 2.05 -3.94 -2.66
CA PRO A 394 1.86 -5.07 -1.74
C PRO A 394 2.20 -6.41 -2.42
N THR A 395 2.94 -7.28 -1.72
CA THR A 395 3.51 -8.54 -2.24
C THR A 395 4.60 -8.41 -3.32
N GLY A 396 4.74 -7.26 -3.97
CA GLY A 396 5.68 -7.04 -5.09
C GLY A 396 5.30 -7.71 -6.40
N MET A 397 4.48 -8.76 -6.40
CA MET A 397 4.03 -9.43 -7.62
C MET A 397 2.75 -8.76 -8.13
N TRP A 398 2.82 -8.25 -9.36
CA TRP A 398 1.69 -7.60 -10.02
C TRP A 398 1.45 -8.18 -11.40
N SER A 399 0.35 -7.82 -12.05
CA SER A 399 0.03 -8.36 -13.36
C SER A 399 -0.56 -7.33 -14.32
N PHE A 400 -0.36 -7.57 -15.62
CA PHE A 400 -1.22 -7.02 -16.65
C PHE A 400 -1.96 -8.14 -17.35
N GLN A 401 -3.22 -7.91 -17.67
CA GLN A 401 -4.06 -8.85 -18.39
C GLN A 401 -4.38 -8.32 -19.78
N TYR A 402 -4.35 -9.20 -20.74
CA TYR A 402 -4.47 -8.86 -22.15
C TYR A 402 -5.80 -9.34 -22.74
N GLY A 403 -6.29 -8.62 -23.74
CA GLY A 403 -7.33 -9.06 -24.64
C GLY A 403 -6.86 -8.92 -26.10
N ILE A 404 -6.75 -10.03 -26.83
CA ILE A 404 -6.21 -10.04 -28.20
C ILE A 404 -7.34 -10.18 -29.21
N LYS A 405 -7.66 -9.12 -29.95
CA LYS A 405 -8.69 -9.15 -31.01
C LYS A 405 -8.06 -9.61 -32.35
N GLY A 406 -7.71 -10.89 -32.48
CA GLY A 406 -7.11 -11.47 -33.70
C GLY A 406 -6.07 -12.55 -33.40
N ASP A 407 -5.04 -12.64 -34.25
CA ASP A 407 -4.11 -13.78 -34.24
C ASP A 407 -2.73 -13.45 -33.64
N LEU A 408 -2.54 -12.25 -33.12
CA LEU A 408 -1.28 -11.88 -32.47
C LEU A 408 -1.04 -12.72 -31.21
N ASN A 409 0.23 -12.96 -30.92
CA ASN A 409 0.64 -13.69 -29.71
C ASN A 409 1.73 -12.92 -28.96
N PRO A 410 1.41 -12.22 -27.87
CA PRO A 410 2.37 -11.43 -27.12
C PRO A 410 3.42 -12.28 -26.36
N LYS A 411 3.24 -13.61 -26.29
CA LYS A 411 4.23 -14.52 -25.69
C LYS A 411 5.44 -14.78 -26.61
N VAL A 412 5.36 -14.33 -27.87
CA VAL A 412 6.40 -14.56 -28.87
C VAL A 412 6.89 -13.21 -29.39
N LEU A 413 8.16 -12.94 -29.14
CA LEU A 413 8.82 -11.75 -29.65
C LEU A 413 9.40 -12.03 -31.06
N ALA A 414 8.97 -11.28 -32.07
CA ALA A 414 9.38 -11.49 -33.44
C ALA A 414 10.84 -11.06 -33.72
N ASP A 415 11.29 -9.97 -33.08
CA ASP A 415 12.64 -9.42 -33.26
C ASP A 415 13.23 -8.92 -31.94
N SER A 416 13.98 -9.81 -31.27
CA SER A 416 14.66 -9.48 -30.01
C SER A 416 15.74 -8.40 -30.19
N LYS A 417 16.44 -8.37 -31.33
CA LYS A 417 17.50 -7.39 -31.56
C LYS A 417 16.95 -5.98 -31.69
N HIS A 418 15.79 -5.83 -32.36
CA HIS A 418 15.12 -4.55 -32.43
C HIS A 418 14.67 -4.04 -31.07
N VAL A 419 14.14 -4.93 -30.22
CA VAL A 419 13.77 -4.61 -28.83
C VAL A 419 15.00 -4.16 -28.04
N ASP A 420 16.09 -4.91 -28.06
CA ASP A 420 17.30 -4.60 -27.28
C ASP A 420 17.96 -3.29 -27.75
N LEU A 421 17.88 -2.99 -29.06
CA LEU A 421 18.32 -1.70 -29.59
C LEU A 421 17.45 -0.55 -29.04
N PHE A 422 16.14 -0.69 -29.09
CA PHE A 422 15.20 0.28 -28.53
C PHE A 422 15.43 0.52 -27.04
N VAL A 423 15.59 -0.55 -26.25
CA VAL A 423 15.91 -0.51 -24.83
C VAL A 423 17.17 0.33 -24.57
N SER A 424 18.23 0.06 -25.32
CA SER A 424 19.49 0.79 -25.20
C SER A 424 19.36 2.28 -25.58
N GLN A 425 18.65 2.57 -26.67
CA GLN A 425 18.45 3.95 -27.15
C GLN A 425 17.58 4.79 -26.20
N ASN A 426 16.60 4.19 -25.55
CA ASN A 426 15.65 4.85 -24.68
C ASN A 426 16.01 4.75 -23.18
N GLY A 427 17.07 4.01 -22.82
CA GLY A 427 17.52 3.85 -21.45
C GLY A 427 16.49 3.14 -20.55
N LEU A 428 15.77 2.14 -21.09
CA LEU A 428 14.80 1.38 -20.30
C LEU A 428 15.52 0.60 -19.19
N ARG A 429 14.85 0.45 -18.07
CA ARG A 429 15.45 -0.04 -16.83
C ARG A 429 14.96 -1.41 -16.41
N TYR A 430 13.73 -1.79 -16.80
CA TYR A 430 13.11 -3.07 -16.46
C TYR A 430 12.88 -3.94 -17.70
N TYR A 431 12.24 -3.37 -18.73
CA TYR A 431 11.86 -4.10 -19.93
C TYR A 431 13.06 -4.38 -20.83
N ASN A 432 13.14 -5.59 -21.36
CA ASN A 432 14.05 -6.05 -22.42
C ASN A 432 13.47 -7.27 -23.12
N SER A 433 14.18 -7.82 -24.11
CA SER A 433 13.71 -8.96 -24.90
C SER A 433 13.52 -10.25 -24.07
N GLU A 434 14.33 -10.47 -23.03
CA GLU A 434 14.21 -11.63 -22.15
C GLU A 434 13.01 -11.47 -21.19
N ILE A 435 12.83 -10.28 -20.61
CA ILE A 435 11.66 -9.94 -19.77
C ILE A 435 10.38 -10.05 -20.59
N HIS A 436 10.37 -9.58 -21.86
CA HIS A 436 9.21 -9.72 -22.74
C HIS A 436 8.71 -11.17 -22.79
N THR A 437 9.60 -12.10 -23.04
CA THR A 437 9.24 -13.52 -23.14
C THR A 437 8.94 -14.13 -21.75
N GLY A 438 9.75 -13.79 -20.75
CA GLY A 438 9.66 -14.32 -19.39
C GLY A 438 8.42 -13.90 -18.62
N THR A 439 7.92 -12.68 -18.85
CA THR A 439 6.77 -12.13 -18.12
C THR A 439 5.47 -12.92 -18.31
N PHE A 440 5.35 -13.67 -19.41
CA PHE A 440 4.19 -14.53 -19.70
C PHE A 440 4.34 -15.96 -19.15
N ALA A 441 5.45 -16.27 -18.46
CA ALA A 441 5.64 -17.54 -17.79
C ALA A 441 4.83 -17.57 -16.49
N THR A 442 3.69 -18.25 -16.53
CA THR A 442 2.72 -18.28 -15.42
C THR A 442 3.05 -19.39 -14.42
N PRO A 443 3.28 -19.09 -13.13
CA PRO A 443 3.46 -20.08 -12.06
C PRO A 443 2.25 -21.00 -11.89
N ASN A 444 2.46 -22.21 -11.37
CA ASN A 444 1.37 -23.20 -11.23
C ASN A 444 0.21 -22.69 -10.37
N PHE A 445 0.48 -22.00 -9.25
CA PHE A 445 -0.60 -21.47 -8.40
C PHE A 445 -1.47 -20.44 -9.14
N VAL A 446 -0.89 -19.64 -10.05
CA VAL A 446 -1.65 -18.68 -10.87
C VAL A 446 -2.47 -19.43 -11.92
N LYS A 447 -1.89 -20.47 -12.55
CA LYS A 447 -2.66 -21.34 -13.47
C LYS A 447 -3.85 -22.01 -12.79
N ASP A 448 -3.69 -22.42 -11.53
CA ASP A 448 -4.76 -23.06 -10.76
C ASP A 448 -5.83 -22.05 -10.33
N LEU A 449 -5.43 -20.79 -10.08
CA LEU A 449 -6.36 -19.69 -9.79
C LEU A 449 -7.23 -19.35 -11.02
N LEU A 450 -6.63 -19.34 -12.21
CA LEU A 450 -7.31 -19.02 -13.48
C LEU A 450 -8.21 -20.15 -14.02
N LYS A 451 -8.16 -21.35 -13.44
CA LYS A 451 -9.04 -22.50 -13.80
C LYS A 451 -10.33 -22.54 -13.00
N LYS A 452 -10.41 -21.81 -11.90
CA LYS A 452 -11.56 -21.79 -10.99
C LYS A 452 -12.63 -20.82 -11.46
#